data_360c4b82c279d058a7b5cd68528e51ed
#
_entry.id   360c4b82c279d058a7b5cd68528e51ed
#
_cell.length_a   1.000
_cell.length_b   1.000
_cell.length_c   1.000
_cell.angle_alpha   90.00
_cell.angle_beta   90.00
_cell.angle_gamma   90.00
#
_symmetry.space_group_name_H-M   'P 1'
#
loop_
_entity.id
_entity.type
_entity.pdbx_description
1 polymer ?
#
loop_
_entity_poly.entity_id
_entity_poly.type
_entity_poly.pdbx_seq_one_letter_code
_entity_poly.pdbx_strand_id
1 'polypeptide(L)'
;MHDNLVKFVIMVEILKYCIPALCVLLATWLVMHKFYNSEEAKRLWELKRLSQKEISPLRMRAYERLTLLLERTTPEHMLIDLNLAEMTSLQVQAHLMQTIRQEYDHNLSQQIYVSDEVWGLIDNAKQQTVAFVNSIAQQMPVGSSALDYAKTLITAYRTNGDTPNDIALQALKNEAKTLL
;
A
#
# COMPACT_ATOMS: atom_id res chain seq x y z
N MET A 1 -64.45 11.63 -54.80
CA MET A 1 -64.18 10.28 -54.25
C MET A 1 -62.90 9.71 -54.83
N HIS A 2 -62.57 10.00 -56.09
CA HIS A 2 -61.36 9.47 -56.78
C HIS A 2 -60.02 10.00 -56.21
N ASP A 3 -59.98 11.31 -55.83
CA ASP A 3 -58.80 12.02 -55.32
C ASP A 3 -58.30 11.47 -53.98
N ASN A 4 -59.20 11.02 -53.11
CA ASN A 4 -58.84 10.49 -51.81
C ASN A 4 -58.23 9.05 -51.92
N LEU A 5 -58.65 8.29 -52.92
CA LEU A 5 -58.17 6.97 -53.23
C LEU A 5 -56.72 7.01 -53.78
N VAL A 6 -56.45 7.99 -54.66
CA VAL A 6 -55.12 8.20 -55.24
C VAL A 6 -54.14 8.65 -54.16
N LYS A 7 -54.51 9.56 -53.27
CA LYS A 7 -53.70 10.01 -52.14
C LYS A 7 -53.39 8.86 -51.16
N PHE A 8 -54.36 8.00 -50.90
CA PHE A 8 -54.18 6.82 -50.04
C PHE A 8 -53.19 5.81 -50.62
N VAL A 9 -53.28 5.55 -51.93
CA VAL A 9 -52.32 4.61 -52.61
C VAL A 9 -50.91 5.17 -52.60
N ILE A 10 -50.71 6.47 -52.86
CA ILE A 10 -49.40 7.13 -52.82
C ILE A 10 -48.83 7.06 -51.40
N MET A 11 -49.65 7.30 -50.39
CA MET A 11 -49.21 7.23 -48.98
C MET A 11 -48.79 5.84 -48.59
N VAL A 12 -49.48 4.81 -49.01
CA VAL A 12 -49.11 3.41 -48.74
C VAL A 12 -47.82 3.02 -49.45
N GLU A 13 -47.58 3.49 -50.68
CA GLU A 13 -46.32 3.26 -51.38
C GLU A 13 -45.12 3.91 -50.70
N ILE A 14 -45.26 5.16 -50.29
CA ILE A 14 -44.20 5.88 -49.51
C ILE A 14 -43.91 5.12 -48.21
N LEU A 15 -44.92 4.65 -47.50
CA LEU A 15 -44.78 3.96 -46.25
C LEU A 15 -44.02 2.62 -46.41
N LYS A 16 -44.19 1.90 -47.53
CA LYS A 16 -43.45 0.65 -47.85
C LYS A 16 -41.93 0.85 -47.93
N TYR A 17 -41.47 2.05 -48.34
CA TYR A 17 -40.03 2.33 -48.41
C TYR A 17 -39.50 3.01 -47.16
N CYS A 18 -40.33 3.83 -46.47
CA CYS A 18 -39.93 4.51 -45.26
C CYS A 18 -39.72 3.58 -44.07
N ILE A 19 -40.56 2.53 -43.93
CA ILE A 19 -40.46 1.61 -42.80
C ILE A 19 -39.13 0.82 -42.83
N PRO A 20 -38.71 0.17 -43.94
CA PRO A 20 -37.42 -0.49 -44.00
C PRO A 20 -36.22 0.48 -43.76
N ALA A 21 -36.29 1.67 -44.33
CA ALA A 21 -35.25 2.67 -44.14
C ALA A 21 -35.08 3.08 -42.66
N LEU A 22 -36.20 3.28 -41.98
CA LEU A 22 -36.22 3.60 -40.54
C LEU A 22 -35.67 2.41 -39.71
N CYS A 23 -36.02 1.17 -40.06
CA CYS A 23 -35.49 -0.01 -39.38
C CYS A 23 -33.97 -0.11 -39.52
N VAL A 24 -33.42 0.14 -40.71
CA VAL A 24 -31.95 0.13 -40.92
C VAL A 24 -31.27 1.25 -40.16
N LEU A 25 -31.82 2.44 -40.15
CA LEU A 25 -31.28 3.57 -39.36
C LEU A 25 -31.27 3.26 -37.87
N LEU A 26 -32.35 2.68 -37.35
CA LEU A 26 -32.48 2.31 -35.95
C LEU A 26 -31.51 1.20 -35.56
N ALA A 27 -31.37 0.18 -36.41
CA ALA A 27 -30.40 -0.89 -36.24
C ALA A 27 -28.96 -0.37 -36.23
N THR A 28 -28.62 0.48 -37.20
CA THR A 28 -27.29 1.12 -37.29
C THR A 28 -27.00 1.99 -36.05
N TRP A 29 -27.98 2.78 -35.62
CA TRP A 29 -27.85 3.61 -34.41
C TRP A 29 -27.61 2.73 -33.15
N LEU A 30 -28.36 1.66 -32.97
CA LEU A 30 -28.19 0.74 -31.85
C LEU A 30 -26.81 0.06 -31.84
N VAL A 31 -26.34 -0.38 -33.01
CA VAL A 31 -25.01 -0.98 -33.15
C VAL A 31 -23.90 0.02 -32.83
N MET A 32 -24.00 1.22 -33.40
CA MET A 32 -23.04 2.29 -33.15
C MET A 32 -22.99 2.70 -31.67
N HIS A 33 -24.17 2.87 -31.06
CA HIS A 33 -24.26 3.24 -29.64
C HIS A 33 -23.63 2.18 -28.72
N LYS A 34 -23.92 0.90 -28.99
CA LYS A 34 -23.31 -0.22 -28.25
C LYS A 34 -21.80 -0.31 -28.49
N PHE A 35 -21.34 -0.04 -29.68
CA PHE A 35 -19.91 -0.07 -30.03
C PHE A 35 -19.13 1.06 -29.32
N TYR A 36 -19.64 2.30 -29.33
CA TYR A 36 -19.01 3.43 -28.65
C TYR A 36 -18.86 3.21 -27.14
N ASN A 37 -19.91 2.76 -26.46
CA ASN A 37 -19.86 2.46 -25.03
C ASN A 37 -18.88 1.32 -24.67
N SER A 38 -18.72 0.35 -25.56
CA SER A 38 -17.77 -0.78 -25.40
C SER A 38 -16.31 -0.33 -25.57
N GLU A 39 -16.03 0.60 -26.49
CA GLU A 39 -14.67 1.09 -26.72
C GLU A 39 -14.15 1.99 -25.60
N GLU A 40 -14.99 2.87 -25.05
CA GLU A 40 -14.63 3.68 -23.87
C GLU A 40 -14.31 2.81 -22.66
N ALA A 41 -15.13 1.80 -22.40
CA ALA A 41 -14.88 0.85 -21.31
C ALA A 41 -13.56 0.10 -21.51
N LYS A 42 -13.24 -0.35 -22.73
CA LYS A 42 -11.97 -1.02 -23.05
C LYS A 42 -10.77 -0.08 -22.84
N ARG A 43 -10.83 1.15 -23.31
CA ARG A 43 -9.75 2.15 -23.13
C ARG A 43 -9.49 2.45 -21.66
N LEU A 44 -10.56 2.63 -20.87
CA LEU A 44 -10.43 2.82 -19.42
C LEU A 44 -9.83 1.60 -18.72
N TRP A 45 -10.18 0.40 -19.18
CA TRP A 45 -9.60 -0.85 -18.67
C TRP A 45 -8.11 -0.99 -19.02
N GLU A 46 -7.72 -0.67 -20.25
CA GLU A 46 -6.32 -0.66 -20.69
C GLU A 46 -5.48 0.36 -19.93
N LEU A 47 -6.00 1.58 -19.75
CA LEU A 47 -5.32 2.63 -18.97
C LEU A 47 -5.13 2.21 -17.51
N LYS A 48 -6.16 1.63 -16.86
CA LYS A 48 -6.04 1.08 -15.52
C LYS A 48 -5.02 -0.06 -15.45
N ARG A 49 -5.01 -0.95 -16.41
CA ARG A 49 -4.07 -2.08 -16.48
C ARG A 49 -2.62 -1.62 -16.67
N LEU A 50 -2.39 -0.62 -17.51
CA LEU A 50 -1.07 -0.03 -17.71
C LEU A 50 -0.58 0.69 -16.44
N SER A 51 -1.43 1.51 -15.83
CA SER A 51 -1.14 2.17 -14.56
C SER A 51 -0.82 1.19 -13.44
N GLN A 52 -1.58 0.09 -13.31
CA GLN A 52 -1.30 -0.95 -12.32
C GLN A 52 0.04 -1.67 -12.57
N LYS A 53 0.42 -1.90 -13.83
CA LYS A 53 1.72 -2.51 -14.16
C LYS A 53 2.91 -1.64 -13.77
N GLU A 54 2.78 -0.32 -13.81
CA GLU A 54 3.84 0.60 -13.43
C GLU A 54 3.90 0.85 -11.91
N ILE A 55 2.75 0.91 -11.25
CA ILE A 55 2.65 1.19 -9.81
C ILE A 55 2.98 -0.04 -8.97
N SER A 56 2.62 -1.26 -9.41
CA SER A 56 2.83 -2.49 -8.66
C SER A 56 4.31 -2.75 -8.30
N PRO A 57 5.30 -2.58 -9.20
CA PRO A 57 6.71 -2.74 -8.84
C PRO A 57 7.21 -1.70 -7.82
N LEU A 58 6.69 -0.46 -7.88
CA LEU A 58 7.04 0.60 -6.93
C LEU A 58 6.52 0.27 -5.54
N ARG A 59 5.28 -0.19 -5.44
CA ARG A 59 4.68 -0.65 -4.18
C ARG A 59 5.43 -1.85 -3.60
N MET A 60 5.81 -2.81 -4.44
CA MET A 60 6.59 -3.97 -3.98
C MET A 60 7.93 -3.55 -3.37
N ARG A 61 8.65 -2.62 -4.01
CA ARG A 61 9.89 -2.06 -3.44
C ARG A 61 9.64 -1.32 -2.12
N ALA A 62 8.52 -0.63 -1.99
CA ALA A 62 8.17 0.01 -0.72
C ALA A 62 7.94 -1.02 0.39
N TYR A 63 7.24 -2.11 0.12
CA TYR A 63 7.05 -3.20 1.07
C TYR A 63 8.37 -3.86 1.47
N GLU A 64 9.27 -4.10 0.53
CA GLU A 64 10.62 -4.62 0.83
C GLU A 64 11.39 -3.68 1.76
N ARG A 65 11.38 -2.37 1.48
CA ARG A 65 12.08 -1.37 2.29
C ARG A 65 11.47 -1.23 3.68
N LEU A 66 10.15 -1.23 3.79
CA LEU A 66 9.46 -1.16 5.08
C LEU A 66 9.64 -2.44 5.90
N THR A 67 9.72 -3.60 5.25
CA THR A 67 10.09 -4.86 5.90
C THR A 67 11.49 -4.76 6.51
N LEU A 68 12.47 -4.29 5.73
CA LEU A 68 13.83 -4.10 6.22
C LEU A 68 13.92 -3.08 7.36
N LEU A 69 13.16 -2.00 7.28
CA LEU A 69 13.05 -1.01 8.36
C LEU A 69 12.59 -1.67 9.67
N LEU A 70 11.50 -2.42 9.63
CA LEU A 70 10.94 -3.07 10.82
C LEU A 70 11.88 -4.13 11.41
N GLU A 71 12.55 -4.92 10.56
CA GLU A 71 13.54 -5.92 11.00
C GLU A 71 14.79 -5.26 11.58
N ARG A 72 15.35 -4.24 10.92
CA ARG A 72 16.56 -3.55 11.35
C ARG A 72 16.40 -2.73 12.62
N THR A 73 15.19 -2.28 12.93
CA THR A 73 14.90 -1.52 14.14
C THR A 73 14.54 -2.39 15.34
N THR A 74 14.64 -3.71 15.23
CA THR A 74 14.55 -4.57 16.41
C THR A 74 15.80 -4.42 17.28
N PRO A 75 15.68 -4.48 18.62
CA PRO A 75 16.84 -4.39 19.52
C PRO A 75 17.96 -5.37 19.20
N GLU A 76 17.61 -6.57 18.79
CA GLU A 76 18.56 -7.62 18.45
C GLU A 76 19.42 -7.25 17.23
N HIS A 77 18.79 -6.80 16.14
CA HIS A 77 19.51 -6.38 14.95
C HIS A 77 20.37 -5.13 15.18
N MET A 78 19.87 -4.17 15.96
CA MET A 78 20.61 -2.95 16.24
C MET A 78 21.85 -3.17 17.12
N LEU A 79 21.86 -4.23 17.91
CA LEU A 79 22.96 -4.55 18.85
C LEU A 79 24.04 -5.46 18.24
N ILE A 80 23.75 -6.15 17.13
CA ILE A 80 24.59 -7.23 16.59
C ILE A 80 25.99 -6.77 16.17
N ASP A 81 26.09 -5.55 15.64
CA ASP A 81 27.33 -4.98 15.10
C ASP A 81 28.06 -4.06 16.09
N LEU A 82 27.55 -3.94 17.33
CA LEU A 82 28.14 -3.04 18.33
C LEU A 82 29.26 -3.71 19.14
N ASN A 83 30.38 -3.02 19.27
CA ASN A 83 31.43 -3.41 20.19
C ASN A 83 31.10 -3.01 21.64
N LEU A 84 30.22 -3.79 22.28
CA LEU A 84 29.69 -3.48 23.61
C LEU A 84 30.80 -3.41 24.69
N ALA A 85 31.97 -3.99 24.46
CA ALA A 85 33.09 -3.95 25.42
C ALA A 85 33.72 -2.54 25.54
N GLU A 86 33.60 -1.74 24.47
CA GLU A 86 34.18 -0.40 24.41
C GLU A 86 33.13 0.72 24.64
N MET A 87 31.89 0.35 24.92
CA MET A 87 30.77 1.29 25.06
C MET A 87 30.23 1.32 26.50
N THR A 88 29.66 2.44 26.87
CA THR A 88 28.82 2.57 28.05
C THR A 88 27.35 2.29 27.69
N SER A 89 26.53 1.95 28.70
CA SER A 89 25.08 1.74 28.49
C SER A 89 24.39 2.96 27.86
N LEU A 90 24.81 4.18 28.23
CA LEU A 90 24.31 5.43 27.68
C LEU A 90 24.67 5.59 26.20
N GLN A 91 25.88 5.21 25.80
CA GLN A 91 26.30 5.25 24.41
C GLN A 91 25.53 4.24 23.56
N VAL A 92 25.26 3.03 24.09
CA VAL A 92 24.41 2.04 23.42
C VAL A 92 22.99 2.58 23.24
N GLN A 93 22.38 3.12 24.32
CA GLN A 93 21.05 3.73 24.22
C GLN A 93 20.99 4.84 23.16
N ALA A 94 21.96 5.76 23.17
CA ALA A 94 22.03 6.86 22.20
C ALA A 94 22.15 6.33 20.76
N HIS A 95 22.97 5.29 20.56
CA HIS A 95 23.14 4.63 19.26
C HIS A 95 21.82 4.02 18.77
N LEU A 96 21.11 3.25 19.61
CA LEU A 96 19.83 2.66 19.27
C LEU A 96 18.81 3.73 18.87
N MET A 97 18.71 4.81 19.65
CA MET A 97 17.82 5.92 19.36
C MET A 97 18.14 6.60 18.04
N GLN A 98 19.42 6.76 17.73
CA GLN A 98 19.89 7.34 16.47
C GLN A 98 19.57 6.41 15.30
N THR A 99 19.82 5.11 15.43
CA THR A 99 19.53 4.11 14.40
C THR A 99 18.06 4.07 14.06
N ILE A 100 17.17 4.00 15.06
CA ILE A 100 15.71 4.04 14.85
C ILE A 100 15.32 5.31 14.07
N ARG A 101 15.82 6.48 14.47
CA ARG A 101 15.50 7.73 13.78
C ARG A 101 15.98 7.72 12.34
N GLN A 102 17.23 7.34 12.09
CA GLN A 102 17.83 7.31 10.76
C GLN A 102 17.10 6.35 9.81
N GLU A 103 16.78 5.13 10.26
CA GLU A 103 16.04 4.15 9.44
C GLU A 103 14.64 4.68 9.08
N TYR A 104 13.97 5.34 10.03
CA TYR A 104 12.66 5.94 9.77
C TYR A 104 12.73 7.11 8.79
N ASP A 105 13.62 8.07 9.03
CA ASP A 105 13.78 9.26 8.18
C ASP A 105 14.14 8.83 6.73
N HIS A 106 14.97 7.80 6.60
CA HIS A 106 15.36 7.25 5.29
C HIS A 106 14.19 6.61 4.53
N ASN A 107 13.20 6.08 5.24
CA ASN A 107 12.05 5.39 4.66
C ASN A 107 10.74 6.19 4.71
N LEU A 108 10.75 7.44 5.20
CA LEU A 108 9.57 8.28 5.38
C LEU A 108 8.74 8.44 4.10
N SER A 109 9.39 8.53 2.94
CA SER A 109 8.70 8.65 1.63
C SER A 109 7.90 7.41 1.22
N GLN A 110 8.15 6.25 1.84
CA GLN A 110 7.45 5.01 1.50
C GLN A 110 5.98 5.02 1.96
N GLN A 111 5.59 5.91 2.85
CA GLN A 111 4.21 6.07 3.33
C GLN A 111 3.18 6.26 2.20
N ILE A 112 3.58 6.84 1.05
CA ILE A 112 2.67 7.06 -0.09
C ILE A 112 2.29 5.77 -0.84
N TYR A 113 2.97 4.66 -0.58
CA TYR A 113 2.77 3.39 -1.28
C TYR A 113 2.01 2.34 -0.47
N VAL A 114 1.79 2.59 0.82
CA VAL A 114 1.06 1.71 1.74
C VAL A 114 -0.23 2.39 2.21
N SER A 115 -1.14 1.61 2.82
CA SER A 115 -2.35 2.19 3.42
C SER A 115 -2.03 3.02 4.67
N ASP A 116 -2.89 3.98 4.99
CA ASP A 116 -2.77 4.77 6.21
C ASP A 116 -2.80 3.90 7.47
N GLU A 117 -3.55 2.80 7.44
CA GLU A 117 -3.61 1.83 8.52
C GLU A 117 -2.25 1.15 8.75
N VAL A 118 -1.62 0.62 7.69
CA VAL A 118 -0.30 -0.02 7.79
C VAL A 118 0.76 1.01 8.19
N TRP A 119 0.73 2.21 7.62
CA TRP A 119 1.65 3.26 8.03
C TRP A 119 1.50 3.66 9.50
N GLY A 120 0.25 3.74 10.00
CA GLY A 120 -0.03 3.99 11.41
C GLY A 120 0.55 2.92 12.34
N LEU A 121 0.49 1.63 11.96
CA LEU A 121 1.11 0.54 12.71
C LEU A 121 2.64 0.64 12.70
N ILE A 122 3.24 1.03 11.59
CA ILE A 122 4.68 1.23 11.46
C ILE A 122 5.14 2.39 12.37
N ASP A 123 4.44 3.54 12.35
CA ASP A 123 4.77 4.67 13.22
C ASP A 123 4.57 4.34 14.71
N ASN A 124 3.53 3.57 15.04
CA ASN A 124 3.32 3.05 16.39
C ASN A 124 4.46 2.11 16.83
N ALA A 125 4.93 1.23 15.95
CA ALA A 125 6.08 0.36 16.23
C ALA A 125 7.33 1.16 16.57
N LYS A 126 7.62 2.24 15.82
CA LYS A 126 8.69 3.19 16.14
C LYS A 126 8.54 3.76 17.54
N GLN A 127 7.38 4.35 17.83
CA GLN A 127 7.13 5.03 19.10
C GLN A 127 7.28 4.05 20.28
N GLN A 128 6.74 2.85 20.16
CA GLN A 128 6.83 1.84 21.21
C GLN A 128 8.26 1.30 21.36
N THR A 129 9.01 1.09 20.27
CA THR A 129 10.42 0.66 20.36
C THR A 129 11.27 1.73 21.03
N VAL A 130 11.07 3.00 20.69
CA VAL A 130 11.73 4.14 21.36
C VAL A 130 11.41 4.18 22.86
N ALA A 131 10.14 4.07 23.21
CA ALA A 131 9.70 4.07 24.61
C ALA A 131 10.29 2.87 25.37
N PHE A 132 10.31 1.69 24.73
CA PHE A 132 10.87 0.48 25.32
C PHE A 132 12.37 0.61 25.59
N VAL A 133 13.18 1.05 24.62
CA VAL A 133 14.63 1.28 24.78
C VAL A 133 14.89 2.24 25.95
N ASN A 134 14.12 3.33 26.05
CA ASN A 134 14.26 4.29 27.14
C ASN A 134 13.81 3.74 28.50
N SER A 135 12.74 2.95 28.55
CA SER A 135 12.24 2.38 29.80
C SER A 135 13.23 1.40 30.41
N ILE A 136 13.87 0.55 29.59
CA ILE A 136 14.91 -0.36 30.08
C ILE A 136 16.14 0.43 30.59
N ALA A 137 16.55 1.48 29.85
CA ALA A 137 17.67 2.30 30.29
C ALA A 137 17.42 2.97 31.68
N GLN A 138 16.20 3.42 31.93
CA GLN A 138 15.81 4.02 33.23
C GLN A 138 15.77 3.02 34.38
N GLN A 139 15.54 1.74 34.11
CA GLN A 139 15.51 0.67 35.10
C GLN A 139 16.91 0.14 35.45
N MET A 140 17.92 0.45 34.65
CA MET A 140 19.27 -0.04 34.89
C MET A 140 19.92 0.70 36.07
N PRO A 141 20.65 -0.02 36.95
CA PRO A 141 21.46 0.61 38.01
C PRO A 141 22.50 1.58 37.43
N VAL A 142 22.81 2.61 38.18
CA VAL A 142 23.86 3.59 37.80
C VAL A 142 25.20 2.84 37.66
N GLY A 143 25.85 3.01 36.52
CA GLY A 143 27.13 2.37 36.22
C GLY A 143 27.03 0.97 35.62
N SER A 144 25.80 0.53 35.22
CA SER A 144 25.62 -0.72 34.49
C SER A 144 26.46 -0.77 33.22
N SER A 145 26.99 -1.96 32.89
CA SER A 145 27.73 -2.14 31.65
C SER A 145 26.83 -2.09 30.41
N ALA A 146 27.41 -1.78 29.25
CA ALA A 146 26.72 -1.88 27.96
C ALA A 146 26.20 -3.30 27.71
N LEU A 147 26.95 -4.30 28.11
CA LEU A 147 26.58 -5.71 27.95
C LEU A 147 25.35 -6.09 28.80
N ASP A 148 25.28 -5.62 30.05
CA ASP A 148 24.13 -5.88 30.93
C ASP A 148 22.88 -5.20 30.41
N TYR A 149 23.01 -3.96 29.93
CA TYR A 149 21.91 -3.24 29.29
C TYR A 149 21.42 -3.98 28.04
N ALA A 150 22.31 -4.38 27.13
CA ALA A 150 21.95 -5.13 25.92
C ALA A 150 21.26 -6.46 26.24
N LYS A 151 21.77 -7.25 27.20
CA LYS A 151 21.13 -8.50 27.63
C LYS A 151 19.74 -8.29 28.21
N THR A 152 19.57 -7.29 29.06
CA THR A 152 18.27 -6.96 29.66
C THR A 152 17.28 -6.56 28.57
N LEU A 153 17.71 -5.71 27.63
CA LEU A 153 16.90 -5.23 26.51
C LEU A 153 16.41 -6.40 25.63
N ILE A 154 17.31 -7.28 25.20
CA ILE A 154 16.95 -8.44 24.36
C ILE A 154 16.02 -9.39 25.11
N THR A 155 16.32 -9.70 26.37
CA THR A 155 15.52 -10.63 27.18
C THR A 155 14.10 -10.08 27.37
N ALA A 156 13.97 -8.81 27.74
CA ALA A 156 12.67 -8.16 27.93
C ALA A 156 11.89 -8.06 26.61
N TYR A 157 12.57 -7.81 25.50
CA TYR A 157 11.91 -7.71 24.19
C TYR A 157 11.29 -9.04 23.75
N ARG A 158 11.99 -10.16 23.97
CA ARG A 158 11.50 -11.51 23.62
C ARG A 158 10.37 -12.02 24.53
N THR A 159 10.31 -11.56 25.78
CA THR A 159 9.36 -12.09 26.77
C THR A 159 7.94 -11.53 26.53
N ASN A 160 7.78 -10.45 25.82
CA ASN A 160 6.51 -9.74 25.66
C ASN A 160 5.55 -10.30 24.58
N GLY A 161 5.84 -11.46 23.97
CA GLY A 161 5.03 -12.02 22.89
C GLY A 161 5.23 -11.27 21.58
N ASP A 162 4.14 -11.07 20.81
CA ASP A 162 4.22 -10.32 19.54
C ASP A 162 4.63 -8.88 19.80
N THR A 163 5.78 -8.50 19.23
CA THR A 163 6.29 -7.14 19.38
C THR A 163 5.55 -6.16 18.47
N PRO A 164 5.61 -4.85 18.75
CA PRO A 164 5.03 -3.85 17.85
C PRO A 164 5.56 -3.95 16.40
N ASN A 165 6.83 -4.33 16.24
CA ASN A 165 7.42 -4.57 14.93
C ASN A 165 6.80 -5.80 14.24
N ASP A 166 6.53 -6.89 14.99
CA ASP A 166 5.88 -8.08 14.44
C ASP A 166 4.46 -7.79 13.97
N ILE A 167 3.70 -7.02 14.76
CA ILE A 167 2.33 -6.61 14.41
C ILE A 167 2.33 -5.78 13.13
N ALA A 168 3.21 -4.77 13.04
CA ALA A 168 3.33 -3.92 11.85
C ALA A 168 3.80 -4.74 10.63
N LEU A 169 4.74 -5.66 10.81
CA LEU A 169 5.25 -6.55 9.76
C LEU A 169 4.17 -7.50 9.24
N GLN A 170 3.34 -8.04 10.13
CA GLN A 170 2.24 -8.91 9.72
C GLN A 170 1.18 -8.15 8.91
N ALA A 171 0.83 -6.94 9.33
CA ALA A 171 -0.08 -6.07 8.59
C ALA A 171 0.47 -5.72 7.21
N LEU A 172 1.75 -5.36 7.14
CA LEU A 172 2.45 -5.07 5.88
C LEU A 172 2.45 -6.27 4.93
N LYS A 173 2.74 -7.48 5.44
CA LYS A 173 2.69 -8.73 4.68
C LYS A 173 1.27 -9.04 4.17
N ASN A 174 0.25 -8.79 4.99
CA ASN A 174 -1.13 -9.02 4.59
C ASN A 174 -1.56 -8.05 3.48
N GLU A 175 -1.20 -6.78 3.58
CA GLU A 175 -1.48 -5.79 2.53
C GLU A 175 -0.74 -6.16 1.23
N ALA A 176 0.53 -6.53 1.29
CA ALA A 176 1.31 -6.93 0.11
C ALA A 176 0.68 -8.12 -0.64
N LYS A 177 0.11 -9.11 0.09
CA LYS A 177 -0.59 -10.26 -0.51
C LYS A 177 -1.84 -9.87 -1.29
N THR A 178 -2.48 -8.75 -0.99
CA THR A 178 -3.67 -8.30 -1.73
C THR A 178 -3.33 -7.74 -3.11
N LEU A 179 -2.05 -7.51 -3.39
CA LEU A 179 -1.56 -6.98 -4.66
C LEU A 179 -1.02 -8.07 -5.60
N LEU A 180 -0.80 -9.28 -5.08
CA LEU A 180 -0.33 -10.44 -5.82
C LEU A 180 -1.51 -11.26 -6.35
#